data_c085989930a5cf84ccadee85108fa709
#
_entry.id   c085989930a5cf84ccadee85108fa709
#
_cell.length_a   1.000
_cell.length_b   1.000
_cell.length_c   1.000
_cell.angle_alpha   90.00
_cell.angle_beta   90.00
_cell.angle_gamma   90.00
#
_symmetry.space_group_name_H-M   'P 1'
#
loop_
_entity.id
_entity.type
_entity.pdbx_description
1 polymer ?
#
loop_
_entity_poly.entity_id
_entity_poly.type
_entity_poly.pdbx_seq_one_letter_code
_entity_poly.pdbx_strand_id
1 'polypeptide(L)'
;VNFLDNVGNYIKTFDTKQNDIVVESKGEEITNIVNYIVQTAKEENVSIPQLWLPRIPNMIYTEELKAKYNYQAVTNNINPIIGEYDDPDNQRQMLLTLPISKEGNTIVYGSAGSGKELMLSSIIYSTITSHDSKEVNFYILDFGAETLTMFRNAPHVGDVILSTEKEKIDNLFKMLNQIIEERKKLFVDYNGSYDFYINHGGKQIPSIIVMINNVEGFLDTYNEYEELMGQITRDCLKYGVIFILSTNGPNTVRYRLRQNFKQNVVLQFNDASDYGTIIAGVRKKEPSKVYGRGLIALEGIYEFQTAYAYKEEKLTEYVKIICEKLQTICEYQAKSVPTLPEVVTSSLLKNSFVNLQQVPVGVNKETLAISTINLAATGMYTITGEDISSSTQFLESWMKLLQSRDGIKCNIIDANNILNKNNLGDIKCSDADQLENTLNEIYEDTKSVHIFMILNINSILNKLNVTDKGRITGLLDKVKSKTNVKIIIVDTIDNIKTISYEPWFKTNVSLSEGIWLGNGIANQFTLKVTTSSRVLRAEVETNFGYVITKGKAALTKWITEE
;
A
#
# COMPACT_ATOMS: atom_id res chain seq x y z
N VAL A 1 36.66 1.63 -76.57
CA VAL A 1 37.34 2.92 -76.52
C VAL A 1 37.72 3.25 -77.97
N ASN A 2 37.34 4.41 -78.48
CA ASN A 2 37.70 4.90 -79.83
C ASN A 2 38.79 5.94 -79.65
N PHE A 3 39.84 5.78 -80.44
CA PHE A 3 40.90 6.77 -80.55
C PHE A 3 40.79 7.49 -81.89
N LEU A 4 41.29 8.73 -82.00
CA LEU A 4 41.41 9.48 -83.24
C LEU A 4 42.85 9.38 -83.72
N ASP A 5 43.03 9.27 -85.05
CA ASP A 5 44.34 9.43 -85.70
C ASP A 5 44.74 10.91 -85.77
N ASN A 6 45.97 11.20 -86.28
CA ASN A 6 46.52 12.53 -86.40
C ASN A 6 45.75 13.45 -87.41
N VAL A 7 44.77 12.87 -88.09
CA VAL A 7 43.95 13.57 -89.12
C VAL A 7 42.51 13.63 -88.68
N GLY A 8 42.16 13.13 -87.48
CA GLY A 8 40.81 13.17 -86.87
C GLY A 8 39.90 11.96 -87.25
N ASN A 9 40.42 10.92 -87.85
CA ASN A 9 39.64 9.71 -88.12
C ASN A 9 39.56 8.78 -86.89
N TYR A 10 38.44 8.11 -86.75
CA TYR A 10 38.28 7.11 -85.68
C TYR A 10 39.08 5.84 -85.95
N ILE A 11 40.02 5.54 -85.09
CA ILE A 11 40.69 4.24 -85.04
C ILE A 11 40.04 3.38 -83.96
N LYS A 12 39.37 2.30 -84.33
CA LYS A 12 38.81 1.37 -83.42
C LYS A 12 39.93 0.43 -83.00
N THR A 13 40.58 0.70 -81.85
CA THR A 13 41.73 -0.06 -81.38
C THR A 13 41.33 -1.24 -80.50
N PHE A 14 40.10 -1.24 -79.96
CA PHE A 14 39.55 -2.38 -79.17
C PHE A 14 38.10 -2.59 -79.52
N ASP A 15 37.77 -3.78 -79.94
CA ASP A 15 36.41 -4.28 -79.99
C ASP A 15 36.05 -4.91 -78.58
N THR A 16 35.32 -4.18 -77.79
CA THR A 16 34.83 -4.67 -76.48
C THR A 16 33.71 -5.67 -76.63
N LYS A 17 33.32 -6.04 -77.84
CA LYS A 17 32.47 -7.17 -78.15
C LYS A 17 33.34 -8.40 -78.46
N GLN A 18 34.26 -8.75 -77.56
CA GLN A 18 34.73 -10.09 -77.52
C GLN A 18 33.62 -10.94 -76.87
N ASN A 19 33.25 -11.99 -77.59
CA ASN A 19 32.32 -13.02 -77.24
C ASN A 19 32.31 -13.22 -75.72
N ASP A 20 31.15 -13.01 -75.09
CA ASP A 20 30.91 -13.55 -73.78
C ASP A 20 31.17 -15.08 -73.86
N ILE A 21 32.39 -15.45 -73.57
CA ILE A 21 32.67 -16.86 -73.21
C ILE A 21 31.88 -17.05 -71.92
N VAL A 22 30.71 -17.67 -72.03
CA VAL A 22 29.96 -18.17 -70.89
C VAL A 22 30.86 -19.21 -70.26
N VAL A 23 31.74 -18.80 -69.37
CA VAL A 23 32.41 -19.67 -68.47
C VAL A 23 31.35 -20.16 -67.52
N GLU A 24 30.89 -21.40 -67.64
CA GLU A 24 30.13 -22.04 -66.59
C GLU A 24 31.00 -22.01 -65.34
N SER A 25 30.73 -21.05 -64.49
CA SER A 25 31.41 -20.89 -63.21
C SER A 25 31.01 -22.06 -62.32
N LYS A 26 31.89 -23.00 -62.13
CA LYS A 26 31.77 -24.09 -61.14
C LYS A 26 32.00 -23.60 -59.70
N GLY A 27 31.47 -22.46 -59.36
CA GLY A 27 31.64 -21.78 -58.09
C GLY A 27 32.48 -20.52 -58.19
N GLU A 28 32.21 -19.54 -57.37
CA GLU A 28 32.98 -18.31 -57.30
C GLU A 28 34.37 -18.61 -56.69
N GLU A 29 35.45 -18.21 -57.36
CA GLU A 29 36.83 -18.37 -56.89
C GLU A 29 37.00 -17.85 -55.46
N ILE A 30 36.37 -16.69 -55.17
CA ILE A 30 36.40 -16.07 -53.82
C ILE A 30 35.78 -16.99 -52.77
N THR A 31 34.69 -17.68 -53.08
CA THR A 31 34.02 -18.63 -52.16
C THR A 31 34.94 -19.83 -51.87
N ASN A 32 35.66 -20.34 -52.87
CA ASN A 32 36.60 -21.44 -52.69
C ASN A 32 37.81 -21.02 -51.85
N ILE A 33 38.33 -19.82 -52.06
CA ILE A 33 39.43 -19.25 -51.27
C ILE A 33 38.99 -19.07 -49.82
N VAL A 34 37.81 -18.48 -49.56
CA VAL A 34 37.27 -18.30 -48.23
C VAL A 34 37.06 -19.63 -47.50
N ASN A 35 36.49 -20.64 -48.19
CA ASN A 35 36.31 -21.96 -47.64
C ASN A 35 37.65 -22.63 -47.29
N TYR A 36 38.64 -22.48 -48.12
CA TYR A 36 40.00 -23.02 -47.86
C TYR A 36 40.64 -22.34 -46.63
N ILE A 37 40.55 -21.01 -46.53
CA ILE A 37 41.02 -20.26 -45.35
C ILE A 37 40.32 -20.71 -44.09
N VAL A 38 38.98 -20.86 -44.09
CA VAL A 38 38.18 -21.32 -42.95
C VAL A 38 38.58 -22.73 -42.55
N GLN A 39 38.83 -23.62 -43.53
CA GLN A 39 39.26 -25.00 -43.25
C GLN A 39 40.66 -25.03 -42.61
N THR A 40 41.61 -24.31 -43.17
CA THR A 40 42.98 -24.20 -42.63
C THR A 40 42.98 -23.60 -41.23
N ALA A 41 42.20 -22.56 -40.99
CA ALA A 41 42.06 -21.96 -39.67
C ALA A 41 41.51 -22.94 -38.63
N LYS A 42 40.56 -23.82 -39.03
CA LYS A 42 40.04 -24.88 -38.16
C LYS A 42 41.08 -25.94 -37.85
N GLU A 43 41.85 -26.39 -38.87
CA GLU A 43 42.90 -27.37 -38.74
C GLU A 43 44.06 -26.90 -37.84
N GLU A 44 44.39 -25.60 -37.93
CA GLU A 44 45.44 -24.96 -37.11
C GLU A 44 44.95 -24.44 -35.78
N ASN A 45 43.66 -24.64 -35.42
CA ASN A 45 43.01 -24.11 -34.21
C ASN A 45 43.16 -22.59 -34.04
N VAL A 46 43.16 -21.83 -35.13
CA VAL A 46 43.20 -20.37 -35.10
C VAL A 46 41.82 -19.83 -34.71
N SER A 47 41.71 -19.25 -33.52
CA SER A 47 40.50 -18.53 -33.08
C SER A 47 40.70 -17.05 -33.32
N ILE A 48 39.92 -16.48 -34.23
CA ILE A 48 39.88 -15.03 -34.47
C ILE A 48 38.75 -14.45 -33.62
N PRO A 49 39.01 -13.44 -32.79
CA PRO A 49 37.94 -12.76 -32.06
C PRO A 49 36.93 -12.16 -33.04
N GLN A 50 35.67 -12.32 -32.74
CA GLN A 50 34.59 -11.78 -33.58
C GLN A 50 34.67 -10.25 -33.61
N LEU A 51 34.90 -9.64 -34.79
CA LEU A 51 35.08 -8.21 -34.96
C LEU A 51 33.80 -7.41 -34.66
N TRP A 52 32.64 -8.03 -34.85
CA TRP A 52 31.34 -7.40 -34.65
C TRP A 52 30.50 -8.32 -33.76
N LEU A 53 30.03 -7.81 -32.63
CA LEU A 53 29.06 -8.52 -31.82
C LEU A 53 27.70 -8.59 -32.53
N PRO A 54 26.96 -9.70 -32.39
CA PRO A 54 25.59 -9.76 -32.88
C PRO A 54 24.75 -8.70 -32.13
N ARG A 55 23.68 -8.22 -32.78
CA ARG A 55 22.74 -7.32 -32.09
C ARG A 55 22.16 -8.02 -30.87
N ILE A 56 21.86 -7.25 -29.81
CA ILE A 56 21.15 -7.77 -28.65
C ILE A 56 19.84 -8.41 -29.13
N PRO A 57 19.55 -9.66 -28.76
CA PRO A 57 18.30 -10.33 -29.11
C PRO A 57 17.07 -9.53 -28.66
N ASN A 58 15.94 -9.73 -29.35
CA ASN A 58 14.69 -9.08 -28.99
C ASN A 58 14.11 -9.58 -27.64
N MET A 59 14.47 -10.79 -27.25
CA MET A 59 14.07 -11.40 -25.98
C MET A 59 15.33 -11.89 -25.27
N ILE A 60 15.56 -11.37 -24.08
CA ILE A 60 16.64 -11.77 -23.16
C ILE A 60 16.05 -12.02 -21.79
N TYR A 61 16.64 -12.91 -21.02
CA TYR A 61 16.07 -13.38 -19.76
C TYR A 61 16.98 -13.04 -18.58
N THR A 62 16.35 -12.60 -17.46
CA THR A 62 17.09 -12.19 -16.25
C THR A 62 18.03 -13.26 -15.74
N GLU A 63 17.61 -14.53 -15.70
CA GLU A 63 18.45 -15.62 -15.18
C GLU A 63 19.63 -15.94 -16.12
N GLU A 64 19.43 -15.82 -17.44
CA GLU A 64 20.52 -15.96 -18.41
C GLU A 64 21.55 -14.84 -18.27
N LEU A 65 21.09 -13.60 -18.04
CA LEU A 65 21.97 -12.47 -17.79
C LEU A 65 22.75 -12.61 -16.46
N LYS A 66 22.10 -13.10 -15.40
CA LYS A 66 22.77 -13.42 -14.14
C LYS A 66 23.93 -14.38 -14.37
N ALA A 67 23.70 -15.45 -15.14
CA ALA A 67 24.72 -16.46 -15.47
C ALA A 67 25.81 -15.88 -16.38
N LYS A 68 25.42 -15.16 -17.46
CA LYS A 68 26.37 -14.58 -18.45
C LYS A 68 27.37 -13.62 -17.80
N TYR A 69 26.90 -12.79 -16.85
CA TYR A 69 27.71 -11.75 -16.22
C TYR A 69 28.19 -12.13 -14.80
N ASN A 70 27.93 -13.35 -14.35
CA ASN A 70 28.25 -13.82 -12.99
C ASN A 70 27.77 -12.82 -11.93
N TYR A 71 26.53 -12.32 -12.09
CA TYR A 71 25.95 -11.29 -11.22
C TYR A 71 25.74 -11.81 -9.82
N GLN A 72 26.23 -11.07 -8.84
CA GLN A 72 26.03 -11.32 -7.41
C GLN A 72 25.35 -10.12 -6.78
N ALA A 73 24.20 -10.34 -6.15
CA ALA A 73 23.54 -9.29 -5.38
C ALA A 73 24.34 -8.98 -4.10
N VAL A 74 24.44 -7.71 -3.76
CA VAL A 74 25.06 -7.25 -2.53
C VAL A 74 23.97 -6.91 -1.53
N THR A 75 24.02 -7.49 -0.34
CA THR A 75 23.05 -7.26 0.74
C THR A 75 22.83 -5.76 0.98
N ASN A 76 21.59 -5.36 1.09
CA ASN A 76 21.15 -3.97 1.28
C ASN A 76 21.50 -2.98 0.13
N ASN A 77 22.10 -3.46 -0.96
CA ASN A 77 22.38 -2.67 -2.15
C ASN A 77 21.47 -3.10 -3.30
N ILE A 78 20.28 -2.54 -3.38
CA ILE A 78 19.26 -2.90 -4.38
C ILE A 78 19.67 -2.35 -5.74
N ASN A 79 20.13 -3.24 -6.61
CA ASN A 79 20.60 -2.92 -7.94
C ASN A 79 20.10 -3.97 -8.97
N PRO A 80 18.76 -4.03 -9.21
CA PRO A 80 18.19 -5.07 -10.07
C PRO A 80 18.71 -5.03 -11.49
N ILE A 81 18.85 -6.21 -12.09
CA ILE A 81 19.07 -6.36 -13.53
C ILE A 81 17.79 -5.92 -14.25
N ILE A 82 17.90 -4.98 -15.16
CA ILE A 82 16.81 -4.53 -16.02
C ILE A 82 16.99 -4.88 -17.48
N GLY A 83 18.19 -5.31 -17.87
CA GLY A 83 18.47 -5.70 -19.26
C GLY A 83 19.94 -5.80 -19.59
N GLU A 84 20.20 -5.64 -20.86
CA GLU A 84 21.54 -5.60 -21.46
C GLU A 84 21.63 -4.42 -22.43
N TYR A 85 22.73 -3.69 -22.44
CA TYR A 85 22.96 -2.58 -23.38
C TYR A 85 24.15 -2.82 -24.29
N ASP A 86 24.10 -2.20 -25.46
CA ASP A 86 25.14 -2.30 -26.51
C ASP A 86 26.04 -1.06 -26.46
N ASP A 87 27.34 -1.29 -26.35
CA ASP A 87 28.40 -0.28 -26.40
C ASP A 87 29.26 -0.51 -27.64
N PRO A 88 28.80 -0.07 -28.82
CA PRO A 88 29.47 -0.34 -30.08
C PRO A 88 30.84 0.33 -30.19
N ASP A 89 31.08 1.43 -29.52
CA ASP A 89 32.36 2.16 -29.54
C ASP A 89 33.48 1.32 -28.89
N ASN A 90 33.12 0.54 -27.90
CA ASN A 90 34.04 -0.38 -27.21
C ASN A 90 33.84 -1.86 -27.62
N GLN A 91 33.03 -2.13 -28.65
CA GLN A 91 32.73 -3.47 -29.18
C GLN A 91 32.34 -4.46 -28.07
N ARG A 92 31.46 -4.05 -27.17
CA ARG A 92 31.01 -4.86 -26.02
C ARG A 92 29.52 -4.72 -25.74
N GLN A 93 28.94 -5.76 -25.19
CA GLN A 93 27.63 -5.73 -24.56
C GLN A 93 27.81 -5.81 -23.05
N MET A 94 27.00 -5.08 -22.31
CA MET A 94 27.15 -4.94 -20.87
C MET A 94 25.82 -5.16 -20.17
N LEU A 95 25.90 -5.73 -18.96
CA LEU A 95 24.75 -5.86 -18.08
C LEU A 95 24.21 -4.48 -17.71
N LEU A 96 22.91 -4.29 -17.88
CA LEU A 96 22.22 -3.09 -17.44
C LEU A 96 21.52 -3.35 -16.11
N THR A 97 21.97 -2.66 -15.08
CA THR A 97 21.33 -2.66 -13.75
C THR A 97 20.81 -1.28 -13.40
N LEU A 98 19.85 -1.21 -12.48
CA LEU A 98 19.27 0.02 -12.00
C LEU A 98 19.67 0.28 -10.54
N PRO A 99 20.61 1.20 -10.25
CA PRO A 99 21.16 1.40 -8.91
C PRO A 99 20.18 2.15 -7.97
N ILE A 100 19.09 1.48 -7.59
CA ILE A 100 17.97 2.05 -6.83
C ILE A 100 18.41 2.55 -5.46
N SER A 101 19.21 1.78 -4.72
CA SER A 101 19.68 2.19 -3.38
C SER A 101 20.57 3.42 -3.41
N LYS A 102 21.34 3.60 -4.49
CA LYS A 102 22.32 4.69 -4.61
C LYS A 102 21.69 5.96 -5.20
N GLU A 103 20.96 5.82 -6.30
CA GLU A 103 20.45 6.96 -7.08
C GLU A 103 19.00 7.31 -6.74
N GLY A 104 18.23 6.37 -6.16
CA GLY A 104 16.89 6.61 -5.63
C GLY A 104 15.80 6.61 -6.69
N ASN A 105 14.96 7.64 -6.63
CA ASN A 105 13.74 7.73 -7.43
C ASN A 105 13.99 7.65 -8.95
N THR A 106 13.13 6.88 -9.64
CA THR A 106 13.27 6.55 -11.07
C THR A 106 11.97 6.82 -11.82
N ILE A 107 12.08 7.36 -13.04
CA ILE A 107 10.96 7.41 -13.99
C ILE A 107 11.27 6.55 -15.21
N VAL A 108 10.33 5.68 -15.56
CA VAL A 108 10.31 4.88 -16.79
C VAL A 108 9.39 5.55 -17.79
N TYR A 109 9.95 6.07 -18.85
CA TYR A 109 9.26 6.77 -19.92
C TYR A 109 9.03 5.88 -21.14
N GLY A 110 7.93 6.07 -21.85
CA GLY A 110 7.69 5.42 -23.14
C GLY A 110 6.23 5.45 -23.55
N SER A 111 5.95 5.53 -24.82
CA SER A 111 4.60 5.52 -25.38
C SER A 111 3.84 4.23 -25.01
N ALA A 112 2.53 4.21 -25.23
CA ALA A 112 1.74 3.01 -25.08
C ALA A 112 2.31 1.86 -25.93
N GLY A 113 2.39 0.66 -25.36
CA GLY A 113 2.96 -0.52 -26.03
C GLY A 113 4.49 -0.54 -26.13
N SER A 114 5.23 0.38 -25.51
CA SER A 114 6.70 0.40 -25.55
C SER A 114 7.39 -0.64 -24.64
N GLY A 115 6.65 -1.27 -23.71
CA GLY A 115 7.20 -2.24 -22.75
C GLY A 115 7.46 -1.69 -21.35
N LYS A 116 6.78 -0.62 -20.93
CA LYS A 116 6.90 -0.08 -19.56
C LYS A 116 6.57 -1.12 -18.49
N GLU A 117 5.49 -1.88 -18.68
CA GLU A 117 5.09 -2.94 -17.77
C GLU A 117 6.13 -4.07 -17.71
N LEU A 118 6.76 -4.41 -18.86
CA LEU A 118 7.88 -5.34 -18.89
C LEU A 118 9.06 -4.80 -18.06
N MET A 119 9.40 -3.51 -18.20
CA MET A 119 10.46 -2.88 -17.41
C MET A 119 10.16 -2.94 -15.91
N LEU A 120 8.94 -2.56 -15.48
CA LEU A 120 8.54 -2.64 -14.07
C LEU A 120 8.56 -4.08 -13.57
N SER A 121 8.07 -5.03 -14.35
CA SER A 121 8.11 -6.47 -14.05
C SER A 121 9.55 -6.97 -13.90
N SER A 122 10.47 -6.54 -14.78
CA SER A 122 11.89 -6.89 -14.71
C SER A 122 12.53 -6.38 -13.42
N ILE A 123 12.24 -5.14 -13.02
CA ILE A 123 12.72 -4.56 -11.76
C ILE A 123 12.23 -5.39 -10.56
N ILE A 124 10.92 -5.69 -10.49
CA ILE A 124 10.35 -6.47 -9.39
C ILE A 124 10.96 -7.85 -9.36
N TYR A 125 10.91 -8.58 -10.48
CA TYR A 125 11.40 -9.96 -10.57
C TYR A 125 12.87 -10.08 -10.18
N SER A 126 13.72 -9.24 -10.78
CA SER A 126 15.15 -9.24 -10.47
C SER A 126 15.44 -8.95 -9.00
N THR A 127 14.66 -8.03 -8.38
CA THR A 127 14.83 -7.70 -6.98
C THR A 127 14.41 -8.84 -6.06
N ILE A 128 13.19 -9.39 -6.23
CA ILE A 128 12.67 -10.43 -5.33
C ILE A 128 13.41 -11.75 -5.43
N THR A 129 14.08 -12.02 -6.57
CA THR A 129 14.90 -13.23 -6.76
C THR A 129 16.35 -13.06 -6.34
N SER A 130 16.76 -11.84 -5.94
CA SER A 130 18.15 -11.53 -5.61
C SER A 130 18.33 -11.02 -4.18
N HIS A 131 17.27 -10.56 -3.52
CA HIS A 131 17.29 -10.01 -2.16
C HIS A 131 16.26 -10.70 -1.26
N ASP A 132 16.49 -10.67 0.05
CA ASP A 132 15.53 -11.15 1.05
C ASP A 132 14.41 -10.11 1.28
N SER A 133 13.23 -10.57 1.65
CA SER A 133 12.09 -9.67 1.99
C SER A 133 12.36 -8.78 3.20
N LYS A 134 13.34 -9.10 4.05
CA LYS A 134 13.83 -8.23 5.13
C LYS A 134 14.64 -7.04 4.61
N GLU A 135 15.14 -7.10 3.36
CA GLU A 135 15.94 -6.03 2.75
C GLU A 135 15.10 -5.05 1.95
N VAL A 136 14.04 -5.53 1.30
CA VAL A 136 13.22 -4.71 0.41
C VAL A 136 11.76 -5.12 0.39
N ASN A 137 10.88 -4.10 0.45
CA ASN A 137 9.44 -4.29 0.31
C ASN A 137 8.88 -3.40 -0.80
N PHE A 138 7.92 -3.94 -1.55
CA PHE A 138 7.22 -3.24 -2.61
C PHE A 138 5.78 -2.90 -2.21
N TYR A 139 5.33 -1.70 -2.58
CA TYR A 139 3.94 -1.30 -2.64
C TYR A 139 3.65 -0.81 -4.05
N ILE A 140 2.75 -1.49 -4.75
CA ILE A 140 2.54 -1.30 -6.18
C ILE A 140 1.16 -0.69 -6.39
N LEU A 141 1.08 0.48 -7.03
CA LEU A 141 -0.15 1.08 -7.52
C LEU A 141 -0.22 0.80 -9.02
N ASP A 142 -1.11 -0.11 -9.43
CA ASP A 142 -1.24 -0.50 -10.84
C ASP A 142 -2.45 0.19 -11.50
N PHE A 143 -2.17 1.31 -12.16
CA PHE A 143 -3.12 2.10 -12.94
C PHE A 143 -3.02 1.83 -14.45
N GLY A 144 -2.32 0.77 -14.83
CA GLY A 144 -2.19 0.27 -16.20
C GLY A 144 -3.13 -0.90 -16.50
N ALA A 145 -2.58 -1.94 -17.08
CA ALA A 145 -3.33 -3.15 -17.47
C ALA A 145 -3.42 -4.21 -16.36
N GLU A 146 -3.15 -3.86 -15.10
CA GLU A 146 -3.20 -4.73 -13.91
C GLU A 146 -2.28 -5.97 -14.00
N THR A 147 -1.29 -5.93 -14.88
CA THR A 147 -0.35 -7.04 -15.12
C THR A 147 0.57 -7.30 -13.94
N LEU A 148 0.85 -6.30 -13.11
CA LEU A 148 1.72 -6.42 -11.95
C LEU A 148 1.06 -7.18 -10.78
N THR A 149 -0.24 -7.47 -10.87
CA THR A 149 -0.97 -8.31 -9.89
C THR A 149 -0.40 -9.72 -9.76
N MET A 150 0.35 -10.21 -10.77
CA MET A 150 1.03 -11.50 -10.70
C MET A 150 2.06 -11.59 -9.56
N PHE A 151 2.57 -10.45 -9.05
CA PHE A 151 3.52 -10.40 -7.94
C PHE A 151 2.88 -10.29 -6.55
N ARG A 152 1.54 -10.20 -6.46
CA ARG A 152 0.81 -9.97 -5.20
C ARG A 152 1.20 -10.93 -4.07
N ASN A 153 1.49 -12.17 -4.41
CA ASN A 153 1.83 -13.21 -3.44
C ASN A 153 3.32 -13.31 -3.11
N ALA A 154 4.17 -12.43 -3.64
CA ALA A 154 5.58 -12.41 -3.25
C ALA A 154 5.74 -11.90 -1.81
N PRO A 155 6.57 -12.52 -0.96
CA PRO A 155 6.77 -12.08 0.43
C PRO A 155 7.34 -10.66 0.55
N HIS A 156 7.93 -10.16 -0.51
CA HIS A 156 8.44 -8.79 -0.63
C HIS A 156 7.35 -7.76 -0.92
N VAL A 157 6.18 -8.18 -1.40
CA VAL A 157 5.10 -7.29 -1.84
C VAL A 157 4.07 -7.15 -0.72
N GLY A 158 3.98 -5.95 -0.16
CA GLY A 158 2.99 -5.62 0.87
C GLY A 158 1.58 -5.53 0.29
N ASP A 159 1.44 -4.85 -0.85
CA ASP A 159 0.16 -4.82 -1.59
C ASP A 159 0.35 -4.45 -3.07
N VAL A 160 -0.60 -4.89 -3.91
CA VAL A 160 -0.81 -4.41 -5.27
C VAL A 160 -2.20 -3.78 -5.32
N ILE A 161 -2.22 -2.45 -5.42
CA ILE A 161 -3.41 -1.62 -5.28
C ILE A 161 -3.89 -1.19 -6.66
N LEU A 162 -5.17 -1.43 -6.94
CA LEU A 162 -5.79 -1.06 -8.20
C LEU A 162 -6.44 0.32 -8.14
N SER A 163 -6.78 0.88 -9.29
CA SER A 163 -7.34 2.23 -9.43
C SER A 163 -8.64 2.48 -8.66
N THR A 164 -9.40 1.44 -8.36
CA THR A 164 -10.68 1.51 -7.64
C THR A 164 -10.53 1.45 -6.12
N GLU A 165 -9.36 1.10 -5.60
CA GLU A 165 -9.11 0.84 -4.17
C GLU A 165 -8.66 2.11 -3.42
N LYS A 166 -9.47 3.19 -3.46
CA LYS A 166 -9.14 4.50 -2.86
C LYS A 166 -8.72 4.40 -1.40
N GLU A 167 -9.41 3.60 -0.59
CA GLU A 167 -9.09 3.45 0.84
C GLU A 167 -7.65 2.94 1.05
N LYS A 168 -7.23 1.96 0.25
CA LYS A 168 -5.86 1.46 0.32
C LYS A 168 -4.83 2.51 -0.10
N ILE A 169 -5.16 3.32 -1.13
CA ILE A 169 -4.29 4.42 -1.55
C ILE A 169 -4.12 5.42 -0.41
N ASP A 170 -5.23 5.89 0.20
CA ASP A 170 -5.21 6.80 1.33
C ASP A 170 -4.36 6.26 2.50
N ASN A 171 -4.54 4.98 2.83
CA ASN A 171 -3.85 4.32 3.92
C ASN A 171 -2.38 4.03 3.61
N LEU A 172 -2.03 3.73 2.36
CA LEU A 172 -0.63 3.60 1.93
C LEU A 172 0.13 4.91 2.18
N PHE A 173 -0.39 6.05 1.75
CA PHE A 173 0.29 7.33 1.95
C PHE A 173 0.37 7.72 3.43
N LYS A 174 -0.64 7.41 4.24
CA LYS A 174 -0.57 7.57 5.70
C LYS A 174 0.52 6.70 6.32
N MET A 175 0.58 5.43 5.92
CA MET A 175 1.58 4.47 6.38
C MET A 175 3.00 4.92 5.99
N LEU A 176 3.21 5.40 4.76
CA LEU A 176 4.51 5.92 4.31
C LEU A 176 4.95 7.13 5.15
N ASN A 177 4.05 8.08 5.40
CA ASN A 177 4.35 9.23 6.26
C ASN A 177 4.72 8.78 7.68
N GLN A 178 3.97 7.85 8.26
CA GLN A 178 4.28 7.30 9.58
C GLN A 178 5.66 6.64 9.61
N ILE A 179 5.98 5.81 8.63
CA ILE A 179 7.30 5.14 8.53
C ILE A 179 8.42 6.18 8.41
N ILE A 180 8.23 7.22 7.61
CA ILE A 180 9.22 8.30 7.48
C ILE A 180 9.43 9.01 8.82
N GLU A 181 8.36 9.35 9.56
CA GLU A 181 8.45 9.99 10.87
C GLU A 181 9.10 9.09 11.93
N GLU A 182 8.82 7.80 11.93
CA GLU A 182 9.47 6.81 12.79
C GLU A 182 10.97 6.69 12.47
N ARG A 183 11.32 6.63 11.17
CA ARG A 183 12.70 6.56 10.71
C ARG A 183 13.49 7.83 10.95
N LYS A 184 12.87 9.01 10.86
CA LYS A 184 13.48 10.28 11.28
C LYS A 184 13.99 10.22 12.71
N LYS A 185 13.17 9.69 13.62
CA LYS A 185 13.54 9.52 15.04
C LYS A 185 14.61 8.45 15.21
N LEU A 186 14.47 7.33 14.50
CA LEU A 186 15.39 6.20 14.59
C LEU A 186 16.80 6.54 14.10
N PHE A 187 16.92 7.38 13.07
CA PHE A 187 18.20 7.68 12.42
C PHE A 187 18.94 8.89 13.01
N VAL A 188 18.42 9.52 14.08
CA VAL A 188 19.06 10.70 14.69
C VAL A 188 20.53 10.44 15.00
N ASP A 189 20.85 9.29 15.61
CA ASP A 189 22.22 8.90 15.98
C ASP A 189 23.01 8.28 14.81
N TYR A 190 22.40 8.20 13.62
CA TYR A 190 22.96 7.59 12.40
C TYR A 190 23.02 8.59 11.24
N ASN A 191 23.46 9.81 11.49
CA ASN A 191 23.58 10.89 10.50
C ASN A 191 22.27 11.19 9.74
N GLY A 192 21.11 10.82 10.30
CA GLY A 192 19.80 11.01 9.68
C GLY A 192 19.59 10.21 8.38
N SER A 193 20.32 9.10 8.17
CA SER A 193 20.37 8.36 6.92
C SER A 193 20.14 6.87 7.11
N TYR A 194 19.24 6.32 6.28
CA TYR A 194 18.98 4.88 6.18
C TYR A 194 20.25 4.09 5.82
N ASP A 195 21.00 4.55 4.83
CA ASP A 195 22.23 3.89 4.38
C ASP A 195 23.26 3.81 5.50
N PHE A 196 23.45 4.93 6.23
CA PHE A 196 24.35 4.92 7.38
C PHE A 196 23.86 4.00 8.49
N TYR A 197 22.56 4.02 8.79
CA TYR A 197 21.93 3.15 9.80
C TYR A 197 22.17 1.66 9.51
N ILE A 198 21.85 1.21 8.29
CA ILE A 198 22.01 -0.19 7.90
C ILE A 198 23.48 -0.64 7.92
N ASN A 199 24.41 0.20 7.47
CA ASN A 199 25.81 -0.17 7.34
C ASN A 199 26.64 0.00 8.64
N HIS A 200 26.07 0.63 9.69
CA HIS A 200 26.79 0.91 10.95
C HIS A 200 26.11 0.30 12.19
N GLY A 201 25.57 -0.91 12.05
CA GLY A 201 25.06 -1.73 13.16
C GLY A 201 23.60 -1.47 13.54
N GLY A 202 22.83 -0.78 12.71
CA GLY A 202 21.38 -0.69 12.85
C GLY A 202 20.72 -2.07 12.67
N LYS A 203 19.52 -2.21 13.23
CA LYS A 203 18.71 -3.42 13.00
C LYS A 203 18.28 -3.49 11.53
N GLN A 204 18.19 -4.71 10.99
CA GLN A 204 17.69 -4.89 9.63
C GLN A 204 16.25 -4.38 9.52
N ILE A 205 16.05 -3.41 8.64
CA ILE A 205 14.75 -2.87 8.23
C ILE A 205 14.73 -2.75 6.71
N PRO A 206 13.61 -3.04 6.04
CA PRO A 206 13.57 -3.05 4.58
C PRO A 206 13.62 -1.65 3.98
N SER A 207 14.27 -1.49 2.84
CA SER A 207 13.98 -0.41 1.91
C SER A 207 12.55 -0.55 1.39
N ILE A 208 11.84 0.55 1.19
CA ILE A 208 10.47 0.54 0.68
C ILE A 208 10.46 1.13 -0.73
N ILE A 209 9.99 0.34 -1.68
CA ILE A 209 9.84 0.77 -3.07
C ILE A 209 8.34 0.96 -3.35
N VAL A 210 7.95 2.19 -3.62
CA VAL A 210 6.60 2.54 -4.08
C VAL A 210 6.62 2.64 -5.60
N MET A 211 5.95 1.71 -6.25
CA MET A 211 5.91 1.65 -7.71
C MET A 211 4.53 2.11 -8.20
N ILE A 212 4.50 3.09 -9.10
CA ILE A 212 3.25 3.58 -9.70
C ILE A 212 3.29 3.34 -11.21
N ASN A 213 2.54 2.34 -11.65
CA ASN A 213 2.35 2.08 -13.07
C ASN A 213 1.28 3.02 -13.62
N ASN A 214 1.63 3.79 -14.67
CA ASN A 214 0.80 4.82 -15.27
C ASN A 214 0.45 5.96 -14.29
N VAL A 215 1.46 6.74 -13.92
CA VAL A 215 1.30 7.87 -12.98
C VAL A 215 0.33 8.95 -13.50
N GLU A 216 0.12 9.07 -14.81
CA GLU A 216 -0.90 9.94 -15.39
C GLU A 216 -2.29 9.53 -14.95
N GLY A 217 -2.65 8.25 -15.18
CA GLY A 217 -3.94 7.72 -14.76
C GLY A 217 -4.15 7.82 -13.25
N PHE A 218 -3.08 7.68 -12.47
CA PHE A 218 -3.14 7.90 -11.02
C PHE A 218 -3.44 9.36 -10.67
N LEU A 219 -2.72 10.34 -11.24
CA LEU A 219 -2.89 11.76 -10.94
C LEU A 219 -4.17 12.36 -11.55
N ASP A 220 -4.65 11.82 -12.66
CA ASP A 220 -5.95 12.21 -13.24
C ASP A 220 -7.12 11.80 -12.34
N THR A 221 -7.01 10.63 -11.70
CA THR A 221 -8.04 10.12 -10.80
C THR A 221 -7.92 10.73 -9.39
N TYR A 222 -6.70 10.92 -8.90
CA TYR A 222 -6.37 11.30 -7.54
C TYR A 222 -5.37 12.46 -7.49
N ASN A 223 -5.77 13.61 -8.03
CA ASN A 223 -4.91 14.79 -8.18
C ASN A 223 -4.43 15.39 -6.85
N GLU A 224 -5.17 15.13 -5.76
CA GLU A 224 -4.82 15.55 -4.40
C GLU A 224 -3.48 14.98 -3.91
N TYR A 225 -3.00 13.87 -4.50
CA TYR A 225 -1.72 13.27 -4.11
C TYR A 225 -0.50 13.90 -4.76
N GLU A 226 -0.65 14.71 -5.80
CA GLU A 226 0.50 15.30 -6.51
C GLU A 226 1.39 16.15 -5.59
N GLU A 227 0.77 16.98 -4.76
CA GLU A 227 1.53 17.81 -3.80
C GLU A 227 2.20 16.95 -2.72
N LEU A 228 1.48 15.97 -2.19
CA LEU A 228 1.99 15.04 -1.18
C LEU A 228 3.18 14.22 -1.73
N MET A 229 3.05 13.70 -2.95
CA MET A 229 4.16 13.02 -3.63
C MET A 229 5.36 13.94 -3.80
N GLY A 230 5.14 15.21 -4.20
CA GLY A 230 6.20 16.20 -4.32
C GLY A 230 6.93 16.47 -3.01
N GLN A 231 6.23 16.41 -1.88
CA GLN A 231 6.84 16.53 -0.54
C GLN A 231 7.62 15.28 -0.13
N ILE A 232 7.01 14.11 -0.26
CA ILE A 232 7.63 12.84 0.14
C ILE A 232 8.87 12.54 -0.71
N THR A 233 8.76 12.63 -2.04
CA THR A 233 9.82 12.21 -2.97
C THR A 233 11.09 13.05 -2.90
N ARG A 234 11.04 14.25 -2.29
CA ARG A 234 12.19 15.15 -2.15
C ARG A 234 13.32 14.56 -1.32
N ASP A 235 12.95 13.95 -0.19
CA ASP A 235 13.91 13.50 0.82
C ASP A 235 13.75 12.01 1.19
N CYS A 236 12.82 11.29 0.54
CA CYS A 236 12.43 9.93 0.93
C CYS A 236 13.59 8.93 0.91
N LEU A 237 14.57 9.09 0.01
CA LEU A 237 15.74 8.22 -0.08
C LEU A 237 16.54 8.19 1.23
N LYS A 238 16.64 9.32 1.94
CA LYS A 238 17.31 9.39 3.25
C LYS A 238 16.68 8.45 4.29
N TYR A 239 15.40 8.13 4.09
CA TYR A 239 14.63 7.26 4.97
C TYR A 239 14.41 5.86 4.38
N GLY A 240 15.13 5.51 3.30
CA GLY A 240 15.01 4.21 2.64
C GLY A 240 13.64 3.99 1.99
N VAL A 241 13.01 5.07 1.50
CA VAL A 241 11.78 5.04 0.70
C VAL A 241 12.11 5.55 -0.69
N ILE A 242 11.68 4.84 -1.72
CA ILE A 242 12.06 5.09 -3.11
C ILE A 242 10.81 4.98 -3.98
N PHE A 243 10.67 5.88 -4.95
CA PHE A 243 9.55 5.87 -5.89
C PHE A 243 10.03 5.48 -7.30
N ILE A 244 9.27 4.60 -7.94
CA ILE A 244 9.45 4.22 -9.34
C ILE A 244 8.14 4.49 -10.07
N LEU A 245 8.17 5.38 -11.05
CA LEU A 245 6.99 5.78 -11.82
C LEU A 245 7.11 5.29 -13.25
N SER A 246 6.00 4.92 -13.90
CA SER A 246 5.92 4.82 -15.35
C SER A 246 5.01 5.89 -15.93
N THR A 247 5.37 6.43 -17.11
CA THR A 247 4.64 7.51 -17.76
C THR A 247 4.72 7.42 -19.29
N ASN A 248 3.72 7.97 -20.00
CA ASN A 248 3.63 7.89 -21.45
C ASN A 248 4.46 8.96 -22.17
N GLY A 249 4.78 10.07 -21.51
CA GLY A 249 5.49 11.17 -22.15
C GLY A 249 6.33 12.03 -21.19
N PRO A 250 7.20 12.88 -21.71
CA PRO A 250 8.12 13.70 -20.92
C PRO A 250 7.44 14.80 -20.10
N ASN A 251 6.26 15.27 -20.53
CA ASN A 251 5.58 16.43 -19.95
C ASN A 251 4.38 16.05 -19.08
N THR A 252 4.10 14.78 -18.89
CA THR A 252 2.96 14.26 -18.12
C THR A 252 3.17 14.41 -16.63
N VAL A 253 4.41 14.31 -16.15
CA VAL A 253 4.79 14.59 -14.78
C VAL A 253 5.25 16.05 -14.67
N ARG A 254 4.57 16.84 -13.81
CA ARG A 254 4.93 18.25 -13.63
C ARG A 254 6.39 18.42 -13.21
N TYR A 255 7.02 19.47 -13.67
CA TYR A 255 8.44 19.76 -13.43
C TYR A 255 8.82 19.68 -11.94
N ARG A 256 7.98 20.22 -11.05
CA ARG A 256 8.22 20.22 -9.59
C ARG A 256 8.33 18.82 -9.00
N LEU A 257 7.58 17.85 -9.52
CA LEU A 257 7.67 16.46 -9.08
C LEU A 257 8.84 15.76 -9.78
N ARG A 258 8.99 15.97 -11.11
CA ARG A 258 10.01 15.34 -11.93
C ARG A 258 11.45 15.61 -11.43
N GLN A 259 11.74 16.81 -10.93
CA GLN A 259 13.08 17.15 -10.40
C GLN A 259 13.54 16.29 -9.21
N ASN A 260 12.63 15.58 -8.52
CA ASN A 260 12.95 14.68 -7.43
C ASN A 260 13.36 13.27 -7.93
N PHE A 261 13.35 13.06 -9.25
CA PHE A 261 13.69 11.78 -9.89
C PHE A 261 14.96 11.94 -10.70
N LYS A 262 16.04 11.33 -10.23
CA LYS A 262 17.35 11.46 -10.87
C LYS A 262 17.55 10.47 -11.99
N GLN A 263 16.96 9.29 -11.89
CA GLN A 263 17.13 8.21 -12.85
C GLN A 263 16.01 8.24 -13.89
N ASN A 264 16.38 8.18 -15.17
CA ASN A 264 15.45 8.12 -16.28
C ASN A 264 15.77 6.91 -17.14
N VAL A 265 14.81 6.03 -17.33
CA VAL A 265 14.84 4.92 -18.27
C VAL A 265 13.88 5.24 -19.39
N VAL A 266 14.36 5.28 -20.63
CA VAL A 266 13.57 5.78 -21.77
C VAL A 266 13.37 4.67 -22.78
N LEU A 267 12.13 4.18 -22.88
CA LEU A 267 11.70 3.24 -23.90
C LEU A 267 11.26 3.98 -25.17
N GLN A 268 10.61 3.30 -26.10
CA GLN A 268 10.19 3.89 -27.37
C GLN A 268 9.15 5.00 -27.19
N PHE A 269 9.35 6.08 -27.94
CA PHE A 269 8.36 7.13 -28.15
C PHE A 269 7.82 7.12 -29.58
N ASN A 270 6.63 7.68 -29.75
CA ASN A 270 6.04 7.92 -31.07
C ASN A 270 6.66 9.13 -31.74
N ASP A 271 7.10 10.12 -30.96
CA ASP A 271 7.77 11.35 -31.46
C ASP A 271 9.25 11.32 -31.06
N ALA A 272 10.11 11.41 -32.04
CA ALA A 272 11.57 11.44 -31.85
C ALA A 272 12.06 12.64 -31.03
N SER A 273 11.32 13.76 -31.02
CA SER A 273 11.67 14.96 -30.25
C SER A 273 11.61 14.72 -28.72
N ASP A 274 10.78 13.79 -28.28
CA ASP A 274 10.59 13.47 -26.84
C ASP A 274 11.86 12.95 -26.18
N TYR A 275 12.70 12.21 -26.92
CA TYR A 275 13.99 11.75 -26.40
C TYR A 275 14.87 12.89 -25.92
N GLY A 276 14.93 13.98 -26.72
CA GLY A 276 15.73 15.17 -26.41
C GLY A 276 15.27 15.94 -25.18
N THR A 277 14.02 15.78 -24.79
CA THR A 277 13.45 16.41 -23.59
C THR A 277 13.93 15.72 -22.29
N ILE A 278 14.25 14.42 -22.36
CA ILE A 278 14.65 13.61 -21.19
C ILE A 278 16.16 13.36 -21.19
N ILE A 279 16.73 12.98 -22.34
CA ILE A 279 18.14 12.61 -22.46
C ILE A 279 18.91 13.75 -23.12
N ALA A 280 19.69 14.47 -22.33
CA ALA A 280 20.54 15.55 -22.87
C ALA A 280 21.54 14.99 -23.89
N GLY A 281 21.64 15.65 -25.05
CA GLY A 281 22.61 15.29 -26.07
C GLY A 281 22.27 14.07 -26.93
N VAL A 282 21.06 13.53 -26.85
CA VAL A 282 20.62 12.34 -27.61
C VAL A 282 20.66 12.55 -29.12
N ARG A 283 20.60 13.80 -29.59
CA ARG A 283 20.56 14.20 -31.00
C ARG A 283 19.59 13.32 -31.79
N LYS A 284 19.80 12.79 -32.89
CA LYS A 284 18.89 11.97 -33.71
C LYS A 284 18.90 10.47 -33.36
N LYS A 285 19.39 10.06 -32.18
CA LYS A 285 19.45 8.65 -31.81
C LYS A 285 18.08 8.18 -31.27
N GLU A 286 17.55 7.14 -31.88
CA GLU A 286 16.30 6.48 -31.49
C GLU A 286 16.56 4.99 -31.28
N PRO A 287 15.85 4.32 -30.34
CA PRO A 287 15.97 2.89 -30.17
C PRO A 287 15.29 2.13 -31.33
N SER A 288 15.75 0.95 -31.61
CA SER A 288 15.12 0.04 -32.57
C SER A 288 13.66 -0.23 -32.14
N LYS A 289 12.74 -0.37 -33.12
CA LYS A 289 11.31 -0.61 -32.89
C LYS A 289 11.05 -2.07 -32.43
N VAL A 290 11.55 -2.42 -31.26
CA VAL A 290 11.39 -3.71 -30.61
C VAL A 290 10.79 -3.50 -29.23
N TYR A 291 9.80 -4.29 -28.84
CA TYR A 291 9.16 -4.20 -27.53
C TYR A 291 10.18 -4.31 -26.38
N GLY A 292 10.13 -3.38 -25.43
CA GLY A 292 11.08 -3.29 -24.32
C GLY A 292 12.47 -2.75 -24.68
N ARG A 293 12.69 -2.29 -25.93
CA ARG A 293 13.92 -1.61 -26.37
C ARG A 293 13.90 -0.15 -25.97
N GLY A 294 15.04 0.37 -25.53
CA GLY A 294 15.11 1.76 -25.06
C GLY A 294 16.50 2.37 -25.14
N LEU A 295 16.62 3.59 -24.65
CA LEU A 295 17.88 4.33 -24.50
C LEU A 295 18.15 4.62 -23.03
N ILE A 296 19.40 4.47 -22.64
CA ILE A 296 19.89 4.81 -21.30
C ILE A 296 21.10 5.76 -21.42
N ALA A 297 21.11 6.79 -20.59
CA ALA A 297 22.24 7.70 -20.45
C ALA A 297 23.13 7.25 -19.29
N LEU A 298 24.33 6.80 -19.60
CA LEU A 298 25.38 6.45 -18.66
C LEU A 298 26.60 7.35 -18.95
N GLU A 299 27.80 6.78 -19.20
CA GLU A 299 28.95 7.54 -19.72
C GLU A 299 28.70 8.02 -21.16
N GLY A 300 27.85 7.30 -21.90
CA GLY A 300 27.31 7.60 -23.21
C GLY A 300 25.81 7.34 -23.26
N ILE A 301 25.22 7.46 -24.45
CA ILE A 301 23.83 7.11 -24.70
C ILE A 301 23.81 5.78 -25.44
N TYR A 302 23.29 4.75 -24.76
CA TYR A 302 23.31 3.37 -25.25
C TYR A 302 21.91 2.85 -25.51
N GLU A 303 21.75 2.03 -26.53
CA GLU A 303 20.55 1.24 -26.77
C GLU A 303 20.59 0.00 -25.89
N PHE A 304 19.47 -0.34 -25.25
CA PHE A 304 19.34 -1.51 -24.41
C PHE A 304 18.09 -2.32 -24.74
N GLN A 305 18.07 -3.58 -24.35
CA GLN A 305 16.91 -4.43 -24.33
C GLN A 305 16.53 -4.75 -22.87
N THR A 306 15.25 -4.62 -22.55
CA THR A 306 14.70 -5.01 -21.23
C THR A 306 14.69 -6.54 -21.10
N ALA A 307 15.09 -7.04 -19.94
CA ALA A 307 15.07 -8.45 -19.64
C ALA A 307 13.67 -8.93 -19.22
N TYR A 308 13.30 -10.11 -19.69
CA TYR A 308 12.09 -10.81 -19.26
C TYR A 308 12.39 -11.70 -18.05
N ALA A 309 11.41 -11.87 -17.16
CA ALA A 309 11.50 -12.88 -16.12
C ALA A 309 11.41 -14.30 -16.69
N TYR A 310 10.56 -14.49 -17.69
CA TYR A 310 10.36 -15.77 -18.40
C TYR A 310 9.71 -15.54 -19.77
N LYS A 311 9.48 -16.63 -20.52
CA LYS A 311 8.76 -16.59 -21.81
C LYS A 311 7.37 -15.98 -21.64
N GLU A 312 7.00 -15.05 -22.50
CA GLU A 312 5.79 -14.23 -22.39
C GLU A 312 4.52 -15.06 -22.20
N GLU A 313 4.35 -16.12 -23.00
CA GLU A 313 3.17 -17.00 -22.95
C GLU A 313 2.92 -17.67 -21.59
N LYS A 314 3.96 -17.84 -20.76
CA LYS A 314 3.92 -18.48 -19.44
C LYS A 314 4.38 -17.59 -18.31
N LEU A 315 4.52 -16.30 -18.55
CA LEU A 315 5.11 -15.35 -17.60
C LEU A 315 4.32 -15.32 -16.28
N THR A 316 3.02 -15.15 -16.34
CA THR A 316 2.16 -15.04 -15.14
C THR A 316 2.20 -16.33 -14.31
N GLU A 317 2.13 -17.49 -14.95
CA GLU A 317 2.21 -18.79 -14.26
C GLU A 317 3.57 -18.99 -13.61
N TYR A 318 4.63 -18.72 -14.34
CA TYR A 318 5.99 -18.82 -13.83
C TYR A 318 6.25 -17.91 -12.64
N VAL A 319 5.83 -16.64 -12.72
CA VAL A 319 5.99 -15.67 -11.62
C VAL A 319 5.22 -16.11 -10.38
N LYS A 320 3.99 -16.63 -10.53
CA LYS A 320 3.23 -17.18 -9.39
C LYS A 320 3.97 -18.31 -8.70
N ILE A 321 4.53 -19.27 -9.47
CA ILE A 321 5.32 -20.38 -8.91
C ILE A 321 6.55 -19.85 -8.16
N ILE A 322 7.23 -18.84 -8.69
CA ILE A 322 8.38 -18.21 -8.00
C ILE A 322 7.94 -17.53 -6.71
N CYS A 323 6.82 -16.78 -6.73
CA CYS A 323 6.30 -16.13 -5.52
C CYS A 323 5.93 -17.15 -4.42
N GLU A 324 5.28 -18.26 -4.77
CA GLU A 324 4.95 -19.34 -3.84
C GLU A 324 6.23 -19.98 -3.27
N LYS A 325 7.23 -20.23 -4.10
CA LYS A 325 8.54 -20.72 -3.64
C LYS A 325 9.21 -19.75 -2.67
N LEU A 326 9.18 -18.45 -2.96
CA LEU A 326 9.76 -17.44 -2.09
C LEU A 326 9.02 -17.35 -0.74
N GLN A 327 7.70 -17.56 -0.70
CA GLN A 327 6.93 -17.64 0.56
C GLN A 327 7.41 -18.76 1.48
N THR A 328 7.93 -19.87 0.92
CA THR A 328 8.46 -20.97 1.73
C THR A 328 9.89 -20.73 2.23
N ILE A 329 10.63 -19.83 1.60
CA ILE A 329 12.04 -19.54 1.90
C ILE A 329 12.17 -18.33 2.82
N CYS A 330 11.41 -17.27 2.57
CA CYS A 330 11.48 -16.03 3.33
C CYS A 330 10.71 -16.14 4.65
N GLU A 331 11.37 -15.86 5.75
CA GLU A 331 10.75 -15.83 7.08
C GLU A 331 9.91 -14.55 7.32
N TYR A 332 10.26 -13.48 6.65
CA TYR A 332 9.59 -12.18 6.77
C TYR A 332 8.66 -11.94 5.58
N GLN A 333 7.50 -11.37 5.88
CA GLN A 333 6.58 -10.90 4.84
C GLN A 333 6.37 -9.40 4.98
N ALA A 334 6.35 -8.70 3.86
CA ALA A 334 6.03 -7.29 3.80
C ALA A 334 4.64 -7.04 4.41
N LYS A 335 4.52 -6.01 5.23
CA LYS A 335 3.24 -5.66 5.85
C LYS A 335 2.26 -5.20 4.77
N SER A 336 1.06 -5.76 4.79
CA SER A 336 -0.03 -5.28 3.93
C SER A 336 -0.45 -3.86 4.32
N VAL A 337 -0.98 -3.12 3.36
CA VAL A 337 -1.57 -1.82 3.62
C VAL A 337 -2.80 -2.03 4.52
N PRO A 338 -2.86 -1.41 5.69
CA PRO A 338 -3.96 -1.62 6.61
C PRO A 338 -5.26 -1.05 6.02
N THR A 339 -6.33 -1.83 6.10
CA THR A 339 -7.68 -1.43 5.70
C THR A 339 -8.64 -1.60 6.86
N LEU A 340 -9.74 -0.87 6.82
CA LEU A 340 -10.79 -1.05 7.79
C LEU A 340 -11.40 -2.46 7.60
N PRO A 341 -11.45 -3.32 8.64
CA PRO A 341 -11.98 -4.66 8.50
C PRO A 341 -13.44 -4.61 8.05
N GLU A 342 -13.83 -5.51 7.15
CA GLU A 342 -15.19 -5.59 6.64
C GLU A 342 -16.19 -5.89 7.76
N VAL A 343 -15.81 -6.77 8.69
CA VAL A 343 -16.51 -7.06 9.95
C VAL A 343 -15.54 -6.93 11.11
N VAL A 344 -15.93 -6.20 12.15
CA VAL A 344 -15.15 -6.09 13.38
C VAL A 344 -15.57 -7.23 14.31
N THR A 345 -14.68 -8.21 14.47
CA THR A 345 -14.94 -9.42 15.25
C THR A 345 -14.51 -9.28 16.71
N SER A 346 -15.08 -10.11 17.59
CA SER A 346 -14.66 -10.17 18.99
C SER A 346 -13.21 -10.64 19.13
N SER A 347 -12.74 -11.54 18.26
CA SER A 347 -11.36 -12.03 18.24
C SER A 347 -10.35 -10.91 17.97
N LEU A 348 -10.68 -9.98 17.09
CA LEU A 348 -9.85 -8.80 16.80
C LEU A 348 -9.68 -7.90 18.03
N LEU A 349 -10.75 -7.73 18.81
CA LEU A 349 -10.78 -6.79 19.94
C LEU A 349 -10.30 -7.42 21.27
N LYS A 350 -10.44 -8.72 21.44
CA LYS A 350 -10.19 -9.42 22.71
C LYS A 350 -8.80 -9.17 23.30
N ASN A 351 -7.78 -9.20 22.48
CA ASN A 351 -6.39 -8.99 22.91
C ASN A 351 -6.13 -7.55 23.39
N SER A 352 -6.93 -6.59 22.95
CA SER A 352 -6.83 -5.18 23.35
C SER A 352 -7.64 -4.84 24.59
N PHE A 353 -8.46 -5.76 25.08
CA PHE A 353 -9.22 -5.60 26.32
C PHE A 353 -8.32 -5.90 27.52
N VAL A 354 -7.48 -4.96 27.92
CA VAL A 354 -6.54 -5.13 29.03
C VAL A 354 -7.21 -4.89 30.39
N ASN A 355 -7.96 -3.79 30.52
CA ASN A 355 -8.63 -3.37 31.77
C ASN A 355 -9.79 -2.41 31.46
N LEU A 356 -10.48 -1.94 32.51
CA LEU A 356 -11.59 -0.99 32.36
C LEU A 356 -11.19 0.41 31.90
N GLN A 357 -9.91 0.75 31.86
CA GLN A 357 -9.44 2.02 31.28
C GLN A 357 -9.41 1.98 29.75
N GLN A 358 -9.32 0.78 29.17
CA GLN A 358 -9.21 0.54 27.74
C GLN A 358 -10.15 -0.58 27.30
N VAL A 359 -11.46 -0.30 27.36
CA VAL A 359 -12.49 -1.23 26.92
C VAL A 359 -12.72 -1.05 25.42
N PRO A 360 -12.42 -2.06 24.58
CA PRO A 360 -12.56 -1.93 23.15
C PRO A 360 -14.03 -1.94 22.72
N VAL A 361 -14.35 -1.13 21.71
CA VAL A 361 -15.72 -1.00 21.18
C VAL A 361 -15.79 -1.18 19.66
N GLY A 362 -14.65 -1.05 18.97
CA GLY A 362 -14.59 -1.12 17.51
C GLY A 362 -13.23 -0.69 16.97
N VAL A 363 -13.21 -0.32 15.69
CA VAL A 363 -12.02 0.16 14.98
C VAL A 363 -12.26 1.57 14.46
N ASN A 364 -11.36 2.49 14.77
CA ASN A 364 -11.38 3.87 14.31
C ASN A 364 -11.21 3.94 12.78
N LYS A 365 -12.12 4.62 12.08
CA LYS A 365 -12.10 4.71 10.61
C LYS A 365 -10.87 5.46 10.07
N GLU A 366 -10.39 6.45 10.81
CA GLU A 366 -9.30 7.31 10.35
C GLU A 366 -7.92 6.73 10.65
N THR A 367 -7.73 6.22 11.89
CA THR A 367 -6.44 5.74 12.38
C THR A 367 -6.26 4.23 12.24
N LEU A 368 -7.34 3.49 11.97
CA LEU A 368 -7.42 2.02 11.95
C LEU A 368 -6.99 1.36 13.28
N ALA A 369 -6.83 2.16 14.32
CA ALA A 369 -6.54 1.69 15.67
C ALA A 369 -7.84 1.20 16.34
N ILE A 370 -7.69 0.31 17.33
CA ILE A 370 -8.82 -0.12 18.14
C ILE A 370 -9.32 1.06 18.96
N SER A 371 -10.59 1.40 18.79
CA SER A 371 -11.28 2.41 19.59
C SER A 371 -11.62 1.85 20.94
N THR A 372 -11.24 2.54 22.00
CA THR A 372 -11.50 2.13 23.39
C THR A 372 -12.21 3.23 24.16
N ILE A 373 -12.96 2.83 25.18
CA ILE A 373 -13.57 3.73 26.16
C ILE A 373 -13.02 3.47 27.54
N ASN A 374 -13.06 4.49 28.41
CA ASN A 374 -12.58 4.40 29.79
C ASN A 374 -13.77 4.29 30.76
N LEU A 375 -14.16 3.06 31.11
CA LEU A 375 -15.18 2.81 32.11
C LEU A 375 -14.67 2.96 33.55
N ALA A 376 -13.35 3.01 33.78
CA ALA A 376 -12.80 3.19 35.12
C ALA A 376 -12.99 4.64 35.64
N ALA A 377 -13.00 5.62 34.74
CA ALA A 377 -13.00 7.04 35.10
C ALA A 377 -14.33 7.54 35.67
N THR A 378 -15.45 6.91 35.32
CA THR A 378 -16.81 7.34 35.73
C THR A 378 -17.59 6.18 36.32
N GLY A 379 -18.56 6.47 37.18
CA GLY A 379 -19.53 5.48 37.66
C GLY A 379 -20.57 5.11 36.60
N MET A 380 -20.92 6.07 35.75
CA MET A 380 -21.88 5.88 34.67
C MET A 380 -21.30 6.36 33.34
N TYR A 381 -21.67 5.67 32.27
CA TYR A 381 -21.29 5.97 30.90
C TYR A 381 -22.53 6.01 30.00
N THR A 382 -22.57 6.87 29.01
CA THR A 382 -23.72 7.02 28.11
C THR A 382 -23.44 6.52 26.72
N ILE A 383 -24.40 5.76 26.18
CA ILE A 383 -24.50 5.37 24.77
C ILE A 383 -25.83 5.96 24.27
N THR A 384 -25.78 6.81 23.26
CA THR A 384 -26.95 7.53 22.79
C THR A 384 -26.91 7.79 21.28
N GLY A 385 -28.03 8.11 20.69
CA GLY A 385 -28.23 8.45 19.30
C GLY A 385 -29.60 9.07 19.07
N GLU A 386 -29.91 9.46 17.84
CA GLU A 386 -31.28 9.81 17.46
C GLU A 386 -32.18 8.57 17.51
N ASP A 387 -31.65 7.44 17.03
CA ASP A 387 -32.27 6.11 17.11
C ASP A 387 -31.25 5.09 17.64
N ILE A 388 -31.64 4.34 18.66
CA ILE A 388 -30.81 3.28 19.26
C ILE A 388 -31.13 1.89 18.71
N SER A 389 -32.28 1.72 18.06
CA SER A 389 -32.75 0.41 17.55
C SER A 389 -31.91 -0.12 16.40
N SER A 390 -31.31 0.76 15.61
CA SER A 390 -30.42 0.40 14.48
C SER A 390 -29.07 -0.18 14.92
N SER A 391 -28.72 -0.04 16.19
CA SER A 391 -27.41 -0.45 16.73
C SER A 391 -27.48 -1.65 17.70
N THR A 392 -28.58 -2.40 17.66
CA THR A 392 -28.79 -3.56 18.55
C THR A 392 -27.69 -4.62 18.41
N GLN A 393 -27.25 -4.91 17.18
CA GLN A 393 -26.17 -5.87 16.92
C GLN A 393 -24.85 -5.43 17.58
N PHE A 394 -24.50 -4.15 17.57
CA PHE A 394 -23.35 -3.63 18.30
C PHE A 394 -23.48 -3.89 19.79
N LEU A 395 -24.62 -3.50 20.39
CA LEU A 395 -24.82 -3.65 21.83
C LEU A 395 -24.75 -5.11 22.28
N GLU A 396 -25.35 -6.02 21.52
CA GLU A 396 -25.34 -7.45 21.80
C GLU A 396 -23.92 -8.04 21.70
N SER A 397 -23.21 -7.76 20.59
CA SER A 397 -21.84 -8.25 20.38
C SER A 397 -20.86 -7.68 21.40
N TRP A 398 -21.03 -6.41 21.74
CA TRP A 398 -20.19 -5.76 22.76
C TRP A 398 -20.41 -6.32 24.15
N MET A 399 -21.66 -6.60 24.54
CA MET A 399 -21.96 -7.25 25.83
C MET A 399 -21.36 -8.64 25.93
N LYS A 400 -21.41 -9.45 24.87
CA LYS A 400 -20.73 -10.75 24.81
C LYS A 400 -19.21 -10.62 24.96
N LEU A 401 -18.60 -9.61 24.29
CA LEU A 401 -17.18 -9.32 24.48
C LEU A 401 -16.85 -8.99 25.94
N LEU A 402 -17.67 -8.16 26.62
CA LEU A 402 -17.47 -7.81 28.03
C LEU A 402 -17.59 -9.05 28.94
N GLN A 403 -18.60 -9.90 28.70
CA GLN A 403 -18.81 -11.15 29.43
C GLN A 403 -17.69 -12.18 29.23
N SER A 404 -17.00 -12.14 28.10
CA SER A 404 -15.90 -13.07 27.79
C SER A 404 -14.65 -12.87 28.66
N ARG A 405 -14.63 -11.81 29.48
CA ARG A 405 -13.50 -11.49 30.34
C ARG A 405 -13.75 -11.99 31.78
N ASP A 406 -12.80 -12.76 32.30
CA ASP A 406 -12.86 -13.27 33.65
C ASP A 406 -12.98 -12.14 34.70
N GLY A 407 -13.84 -12.32 35.66
CA GLY A 407 -14.08 -11.37 36.76
C GLY A 407 -15.07 -10.24 36.43
N ILE A 408 -15.61 -10.19 35.21
CA ILE A 408 -16.66 -9.25 34.81
C ILE A 408 -18.00 -9.97 34.73
N LYS A 409 -18.99 -9.44 35.44
CA LYS A 409 -20.38 -9.84 35.33
C LYS A 409 -21.19 -8.75 34.65
N CYS A 410 -21.91 -9.11 33.61
CA CYS A 410 -22.74 -8.17 32.84
C CYS A 410 -24.22 -8.50 33.07
N ASN A 411 -25.01 -7.45 33.32
CA ASN A 411 -26.45 -7.53 33.49
C ASN A 411 -27.12 -6.48 32.62
N ILE A 412 -28.28 -6.81 32.04
CA ILE A 412 -29.03 -5.90 31.18
C ILE A 412 -30.45 -5.73 31.67
N ILE A 413 -30.93 -4.50 31.68
CA ILE A 413 -32.35 -4.16 31.73
C ILE A 413 -32.77 -3.58 30.39
N ASP A 414 -33.68 -4.29 29.74
CA ASP A 414 -34.29 -3.86 28.48
C ASP A 414 -35.82 -3.80 28.63
N ALA A 415 -36.32 -2.66 29.11
CA ALA A 415 -37.73 -2.48 29.41
C ALA A 415 -38.64 -2.51 28.16
N ASN A 416 -38.10 -2.26 26.99
CA ASN A 416 -38.85 -2.14 25.74
C ASN A 416 -38.57 -3.29 24.75
N ASN A 417 -37.84 -4.33 25.18
CA ASN A 417 -37.45 -5.48 24.35
C ASN A 417 -36.76 -5.09 23.03
N ILE A 418 -35.80 -4.17 23.08
CA ILE A 418 -35.07 -3.69 21.91
C ILE A 418 -34.06 -4.74 21.44
N LEU A 419 -33.41 -5.44 22.39
CA LEU A 419 -32.42 -6.46 22.10
C LEU A 419 -33.06 -7.84 21.89
N ASN A 420 -32.49 -8.64 20.98
CA ASN A 420 -32.86 -10.05 20.81
C ASN A 420 -32.32 -10.87 22.00
N LYS A 421 -33.21 -11.38 22.84
CA LYS A 421 -32.93 -11.83 24.21
C LYS A 421 -32.27 -13.21 24.36
N ASN A 422 -31.75 -13.82 23.31
CA ASN A 422 -31.13 -15.13 23.41
C ASN A 422 -29.70 -15.00 23.98
N ASN A 423 -29.51 -15.26 25.24
CA ASN A 423 -28.22 -15.47 25.97
C ASN A 423 -27.53 -14.27 26.66
N LEU A 424 -28.17 -13.15 26.93
CA LEU A 424 -27.48 -11.95 27.46
C LEU A 424 -27.64 -11.71 28.99
N GLY A 425 -28.05 -12.70 29.80
CA GLY A 425 -28.15 -12.51 31.24
C GLY A 425 -29.22 -11.49 31.66
N ASP A 426 -30.43 -11.66 31.15
CA ASP A 426 -31.53 -10.71 31.27
C ASP A 426 -32.08 -10.63 32.70
N ILE A 427 -32.06 -9.48 33.31
CA ILE A 427 -32.81 -9.18 34.51
C ILE A 427 -34.16 -8.60 34.09
N LYS A 428 -35.24 -9.35 34.23
CA LYS A 428 -36.59 -8.86 34.03
C LYS A 428 -36.98 -7.98 35.21
N CYS A 429 -36.65 -6.70 35.15
CA CYS A 429 -37.17 -5.74 36.12
C CYS A 429 -38.51 -5.21 35.64
N SER A 430 -39.59 -5.82 36.10
CA SER A 430 -40.95 -5.36 35.80
C SER A 430 -41.44 -4.27 36.78
N ASP A 431 -40.81 -4.15 37.94
CA ASP A 431 -41.18 -3.21 38.99
C ASP A 431 -39.98 -2.58 39.73
N ALA A 432 -40.24 -1.57 40.54
CA ALA A 432 -39.23 -0.86 41.31
C ALA A 432 -38.51 -1.74 42.34
N ASP A 433 -39.22 -2.66 42.95
CA ASP A 433 -38.65 -3.50 44.00
C ASP A 433 -37.63 -4.51 43.42
N GLN A 434 -37.90 -5.07 42.24
CA GLN A 434 -36.92 -5.90 41.52
C GLN A 434 -35.66 -5.12 41.12
N LEU A 435 -35.83 -3.89 40.60
CA LEU A 435 -34.71 -3.04 40.23
C LEU A 435 -33.87 -2.65 41.46
N GLU A 436 -34.53 -2.32 42.57
CA GLU A 436 -33.88 -2.01 43.86
C GLU A 436 -33.09 -3.17 44.38
N ASN A 437 -33.69 -4.38 44.45
CA ASN A 437 -33.04 -5.57 44.90
C ASN A 437 -31.81 -5.92 44.05
N THR A 438 -31.93 -5.83 42.72
CA THR A 438 -30.83 -6.08 41.81
C THR A 438 -29.67 -5.09 42.00
N LEU A 439 -29.96 -3.78 42.15
CA LEU A 439 -28.91 -2.79 42.40
C LEU A 439 -28.23 -3.02 43.76
N ASN A 440 -28.98 -3.39 44.80
CA ASN A 440 -28.42 -3.71 46.10
C ASN A 440 -27.53 -4.95 46.07
N GLU A 441 -27.95 -6.04 45.41
CA GLU A 441 -27.14 -7.26 45.22
C GLU A 441 -25.81 -6.94 44.48
N ILE A 442 -25.87 -6.13 43.41
CA ILE A 442 -24.68 -5.71 42.66
C ILE A 442 -23.74 -4.87 43.54
N TYR A 443 -24.28 -3.99 44.41
CA TYR A 443 -23.48 -3.15 45.29
C TYR A 443 -22.85 -3.90 46.45
N GLU A 444 -23.40 -5.03 46.85
CA GLU A 444 -22.87 -5.91 47.90
C GLU A 444 -21.79 -6.88 47.41
N ASP A 445 -21.82 -7.25 46.11
CA ASP A 445 -20.79 -8.12 45.55
C ASP A 445 -19.49 -7.32 45.27
N THR A 446 -18.52 -7.45 46.19
CA THR A 446 -17.20 -6.79 46.06
C THR A 446 -16.16 -7.62 45.36
N LYS A 447 -16.48 -8.88 44.98
CA LYS A 447 -15.52 -9.84 44.38
C LYS A 447 -15.44 -9.72 42.87
N SER A 448 -16.51 -9.26 42.22
CA SER A 448 -16.62 -9.14 40.76
C SER A 448 -16.74 -7.68 40.32
N VAL A 449 -16.33 -7.39 39.09
CA VAL A 449 -16.70 -6.14 38.46
C VAL A 449 -18.04 -6.31 37.78
N HIS A 450 -19.00 -5.46 38.12
CA HIS A 450 -20.34 -5.46 37.55
C HIS A 450 -20.47 -4.38 36.49
N ILE A 451 -20.84 -4.76 35.28
CA ILE A 451 -21.26 -3.84 34.21
C ILE A 451 -22.76 -4.00 34.03
N PHE A 452 -23.50 -2.96 34.34
CA PHE A 452 -24.95 -2.96 34.32
C PHE A 452 -25.46 -2.03 33.22
N MET A 453 -26.01 -2.59 32.15
CA MET A 453 -26.56 -1.83 31.03
C MET A 453 -28.07 -1.62 31.23
N ILE A 454 -28.49 -0.38 31.19
CA ILE A 454 -29.90 0.02 31.32
C ILE A 454 -30.35 0.69 30.02
N LEU A 455 -31.26 0.04 29.30
CA LEU A 455 -31.87 0.58 28.11
C LEU A 455 -33.16 1.34 28.45
N ASN A 456 -33.33 2.53 27.85
CA ASN A 456 -34.50 3.38 28.03
C ASN A 456 -34.82 3.72 29.48
N ILE A 457 -33.81 4.16 30.24
CA ILE A 457 -33.96 4.49 31.67
C ILE A 457 -35.03 5.53 31.92
N ASN A 458 -35.18 6.52 31.02
CA ASN A 458 -36.21 7.55 31.17
C ASN A 458 -37.62 6.94 31.13
N SER A 459 -37.86 5.97 30.25
CA SER A 459 -39.13 5.24 30.18
C SER A 459 -39.39 4.44 31.46
N ILE A 460 -38.36 3.82 32.07
CA ILE A 460 -38.47 3.11 33.34
C ILE A 460 -38.86 4.09 34.44
N LEU A 461 -38.11 5.17 34.62
CA LEU A 461 -38.33 6.15 35.69
C LEU A 461 -39.67 6.84 35.62
N ASN A 462 -40.20 7.05 34.40
CA ASN A 462 -41.51 7.70 34.19
C ASN A 462 -42.73 6.80 34.50
N LYS A 463 -42.53 5.48 34.54
CA LYS A 463 -43.55 4.49 34.94
C LYS A 463 -43.65 4.34 36.46
N LEU A 464 -42.67 4.80 37.23
CA LEU A 464 -42.61 4.70 38.67
C LEU A 464 -43.37 5.87 39.33
N ASN A 465 -43.99 5.61 40.48
CA ASN A 465 -44.50 6.65 41.35
C ASN A 465 -43.36 7.49 41.97
N VAL A 466 -43.65 8.62 42.55
CA VAL A 466 -42.66 9.56 43.11
C VAL A 466 -41.73 8.90 44.16
N THR A 467 -42.31 8.06 45.03
CA THR A 467 -41.55 7.36 46.11
C THR A 467 -40.58 6.37 45.52
N ASP A 468 -41.03 5.53 44.60
CA ASP A 468 -40.21 4.48 43.98
C ASP A 468 -39.15 5.13 43.06
N LYS A 469 -39.49 6.16 42.32
CA LYS A 469 -38.53 6.96 41.56
C LYS A 469 -37.44 7.51 42.49
N GLY A 470 -37.80 8.05 43.66
CA GLY A 470 -36.83 8.55 44.63
C GLY A 470 -35.89 7.44 45.19
N ARG A 471 -36.42 6.24 45.47
CA ARG A 471 -35.61 5.10 45.90
C ARG A 471 -34.57 4.69 44.83
N ILE A 472 -35.02 4.49 43.60
CA ILE A 472 -34.16 4.07 42.51
C ILE A 472 -33.09 5.12 42.17
N THR A 473 -33.48 6.39 42.04
CA THR A 473 -32.52 7.48 41.76
C THR A 473 -31.51 7.66 42.89
N GLY A 474 -31.91 7.42 44.16
CA GLY A 474 -31.01 7.40 45.31
C GLY A 474 -29.98 6.28 45.27
N LEU A 475 -30.32 5.11 44.71
CA LEU A 475 -29.39 4.03 44.49
C LEU A 475 -28.46 4.35 43.31
N LEU A 476 -28.96 4.91 42.22
CA LEU A 476 -28.15 5.33 41.08
C LEU A 476 -27.13 6.41 41.48
N ASP A 477 -27.46 7.30 42.40
CA ASP A 477 -26.51 8.32 42.88
C ASP A 477 -25.32 7.73 43.67
N LYS A 478 -25.52 6.58 44.29
CA LYS A 478 -24.46 5.85 45.06
C LYS A 478 -23.41 5.19 44.18
N VAL A 479 -23.61 5.05 42.86
CA VAL A 479 -22.71 4.29 41.98
C VAL A 479 -21.27 4.84 41.98
N LYS A 480 -21.12 6.15 42.15
CA LYS A 480 -19.81 6.80 42.21
C LYS A 480 -18.94 6.30 43.38
N SER A 481 -19.57 5.89 44.46
CA SER A 481 -18.87 5.34 45.62
C SER A 481 -18.44 3.87 45.45
N LYS A 482 -18.89 3.22 44.38
CA LYS A 482 -18.65 1.80 44.10
C LYS A 482 -17.67 1.66 42.92
N THR A 483 -16.42 1.34 43.21
CA THR A 483 -15.36 1.22 42.19
C THR A 483 -15.54 0.01 41.26
N ASN A 484 -16.16 -1.04 41.76
CA ASN A 484 -16.41 -2.31 41.06
C ASN A 484 -17.74 -2.33 40.29
N VAL A 485 -18.54 -1.27 40.31
CA VAL A 485 -19.82 -1.18 39.59
C VAL A 485 -19.76 -0.08 38.52
N LYS A 486 -20.16 -0.42 37.33
CA LYS A 486 -20.25 0.51 36.17
C LYS A 486 -21.63 0.39 35.56
N ILE A 487 -22.34 1.51 35.46
CA ILE A 487 -23.66 1.57 34.84
C ILE A 487 -23.52 2.19 33.44
N ILE A 488 -24.04 1.52 32.43
CA ILE A 488 -24.11 2.00 31.06
C ILE A 488 -25.56 2.35 30.74
N ILE A 489 -25.81 3.61 30.50
CA ILE A 489 -27.12 4.13 30.11
C ILE A 489 -27.19 4.15 28.59
N VAL A 490 -28.17 3.44 28.04
CA VAL A 490 -28.46 3.43 26.59
C VAL A 490 -29.85 4.03 26.39
N ASP A 491 -29.92 5.23 25.82
CA ASP A 491 -31.19 5.91 25.57
C ASP A 491 -31.04 6.91 24.39
N THR A 492 -32.18 7.33 23.83
CA THR A 492 -32.18 8.38 22.80
C THR A 492 -31.68 9.70 23.35
N ILE A 493 -31.13 10.56 22.51
CA ILE A 493 -30.55 11.83 22.93
C ILE A 493 -31.59 12.74 23.58
N ASP A 494 -32.85 12.70 23.15
CA ASP A 494 -33.94 13.50 23.75
C ASP A 494 -34.25 13.03 25.18
N ASN A 495 -34.21 11.71 25.40
CA ASN A 495 -34.38 11.14 26.72
C ASN A 495 -33.19 11.47 27.64
N ILE A 496 -31.95 11.34 27.12
CA ILE A 496 -30.74 11.76 27.84
C ILE A 496 -30.79 13.24 28.20
N LYS A 497 -31.24 14.09 27.29
CA LYS A 497 -31.44 15.51 27.56
C LYS A 497 -32.39 15.75 28.74
N THR A 498 -33.49 15.00 28.77
CA THR A 498 -34.51 15.11 29.86
C THR A 498 -33.92 14.78 31.23
N ILE A 499 -33.17 13.65 31.33
CA ILE A 499 -32.58 13.23 32.61
C ILE A 499 -31.26 13.94 32.94
N SER A 500 -30.67 14.66 32.01
CA SER A 500 -29.37 15.34 32.21
C SER A 500 -29.41 16.43 33.28
N TYR A 501 -30.59 16.89 33.66
CA TYR A 501 -30.78 17.89 34.72
C TYR A 501 -30.93 17.26 36.11
N GLU A 502 -31.18 15.95 36.20
CA GLU A 502 -31.34 15.24 37.46
C GLU A 502 -30.01 15.18 38.25
N PRO A 503 -30.03 15.35 39.58
CA PRO A 503 -28.81 15.36 40.40
C PRO A 503 -27.97 14.07 40.26
N TRP A 504 -28.61 12.90 40.31
CA TRP A 504 -27.96 11.61 40.20
C TRP A 504 -27.21 11.43 38.87
N PHE A 505 -27.78 12.00 37.77
CA PHE A 505 -27.14 11.94 36.46
C PHE A 505 -25.92 12.87 36.41
N LYS A 506 -26.06 14.13 36.82
CA LYS A 506 -24.99 15.13 36.84
C LYS A 506 -23.77 14.68 37.66
N THR A 507 -24.01 14.00 38.77
CA THR A 507 -22.97 13.54 39.67
C THR A 507 -22.12 12.41 39.05
N ASN A 508 -22.73 11.55 38.25
CA ASN A 508 -22.14 10.29 37.82
C ASN A 508 -21.74 10.24 36.33
N VAL A 509 -22.29 11.13 35.49
CA VAL A 509 -22.10 11.12 34.04
C VAL A 509 -21.27 12.32 33.57
N SER A 510 -20.27 12.05 32.74
CA SER A 510 -19.54 13.10 32.02
C SER A 510 -20.09 13.25 30.59
N LEU A 511 -20.70 14.39 30.29
CA LEU A 511 -21.25 14.66 28.94
C LEU A 511 -20.16 14.92 27.88
N SER A 512 -18.88 14.97 28.25
CA SER A 512 -17.74 15.02 27.32
C SER A 512 -17.18 13.64 26.97
N GLU A 513 -17.76 12.58 27.55
CA GLU A 513 -17.43 11.17 27.29
C GLU A 513 -18.71 10.44 26.88
N GLY A 514 -18.65 9.55 25.90
CA GLY A 514 -19.82 8.77 25.50
C GLY A 514 -19.64 8.09 24.15
N ILE A 515 -20.66 7.31 23.78
CA ILE A 515 -20.80 6.75 22.45
C ILE A 515 -22.02 7.36 21.78
N TRP A 516 -21.84 7.82 20.56
CA TRP A 516 -22.92 8.24 19.69
C TRP A 516 -23.17 7.20 18.61
N LEU A 517 -24.40 6.74 18.49
CA LEU A 517 -24.82 5.72 17.52
C LEU A 517 -25.35 6.38 16.24
N GLY A 518 -24.79 5.98 15.08
CA GLY A 518 -25.27 6.38 13.77
C GLY A 518 -25.10 7.87 13.44
N ASN A 519 -26.08 8.39 12.69
CA ASN A 519 -26.12 9.77 12.20
C ASN A 519 -26.62 10.77 13.25
N GLY A 520 -26.58 12.07 12.93
CA GLY A 520 -27.26 13.14 13.68
C GLY A 520 -26.45 13.79 14.80
N ILE A 521 -25.23 13.36 15.10
CA ILE A 521 -24.39 13.92 16.17
C ILE A 521 -24.19 15.45 16.04
N ALA A 522 -24.22 16.00 14.83
CA ALA A 522 -24.08 17.44 14.58
C ALA A 522 -25.29 18.27 15.00
N ASN A 523 -26.45 17.63 15.23
CA ASN A 523 -27.73 18.28 15.50
C ASN A 523 -28.04 18.40 16.99
N GLN A 524 -27.24 17.78 17.87
CA GLN A 524 -27.45 17.74 19.30
C GLN A 524 -26.49 18.67 20.06
N PHE A 525 -26.88 19.09 21.25
CA PHE A 525 -26.10 19.98 22.12
C PHE A 525 -25.97 19.46 23.56
N THR A 526 -26.49 18.27 23.84
CA THR A 526 -26.46 17.67 25.19
C THR A 526 -25.07 17.11 25.46
N LEU A 527 -24.51 16.30 24.54
CA LEU A 527 -23.14 15.89 24.64
C LEU A 527 -22.20 17.02 24.21
N LYS A 528 -21.17 17.26 24.99
CA LYS A 528 -20.18 18.32 24.75
C LYS A 528 -19.15 17.85 23.72
N VAL A 529 -19.41 18.13 22.44
CA VAL A 529 -18.53 17.77 21.33
C VAL A 529 -17.80 19.00 20.82
N THR A 530 -16.47 18.93 20.72
CA THR A 530 -15.59 20.01 20.22
C THR A 530 -15.13 19.78 18.78
N THR A 531 -15.37 18.59 18.23
CA THR A 531 -15.06 18.25 16.83
C THR A 531 -15.88 19.12 15.87
N SER A 532 -15.26 19.58 14.78
CA SER A 532 -15.89 20.44 13.79
C SER A 532 -17.22 19.87 13.27
N SER A 533 -18.28 20.68 13.29
CA SER A 533 -19.60 20.29 12.80
C SER A 533 -19.61 19.89 11.32
N ARG A 534 -18.67 20.39 10.50
CA ARG A 534 -18.51 19.99 9.09
C ARG A 534 -18.19 18.51 8.95
N VAL A 535 -17.31 17.99 9.80
CA VAL A 535 -16.92 16.56 9.82
C VAL A 535 -18.10 15.71 10.31
N LEU A 536 -18.81 16.19 11.33
CA LEU A 536 -19.90 15.46 11.98
C LEU A 536 -21.21 15.41 11.19
N ARG A 537 -21.34 16.20 10.12
CA ARG A 537 -22.51 16.20 9.21
C ARG A 537 -22.43 15.14 8.11
N ALA A 538 -21.28 14.49 7.95
CA ALA A 538 -21.16 13.42 6.97
C ALA A 538 -22.10 12.27 7.33
N GLU A 539 -22.72 11.66 6.33
CA GLU A 539 -23.50 10.44 6.51
C GLU A 539 -22.62 9.32 7.05
N VAL A 540 -23.16 8.61 8.00
CA VAL A 540 -22.51 7.50 8.68
C VAL A 540 -23.20 6.20 8.26
N GLU A 541 -22.42 5.27 7.75
CA GLU A 541 -22.90 3.94 7.34
C GLU A 541 -23.45 3.15 8.53
N THR A 542 -24.24 2.12 8.24
CA THR A 542 -24.68 1.14 9.25
C THR A 542 -23.47 0.54 9.96
N ASN A 543 -23.57 0.26 11.24
CA ASN A 543 -22.49 -0.23 12.11
C ASN A 543 -21.34 0.76 12.38
N PHE A 544 -21.56 2.04 12.12
CA PHE A 544 -20.67 3.12 12.52
C PHE A 544 -21.31 4.07 13.51
N GLY A 545 -20.47 4.80 14.22
CA GLY A 545 -20.84 5.91 15.08
C GLY A 545 -19.60 6.57 15.65
N TYR A 546 -19.75 7.31 16.74
CA TYR A 546 -18.65 8.09 17.28
C TYR A 546 -18.34 7.73 18.72
N VAL A 547 -17.07 7.46 19.02
CA VAL A 547 -16.54 7.45 20.39
C VAL A 547 -16.14 8.87 20.75
N ILE A 548 -16.72 9.41 21.82
CA ILE A 548 -16.45 10.76 22.30
C ILE A 548 -15.54 10.65 23.52
N THR A 549 -14.34 11.21 23.44
CA THR A 549 -13.36 11.25 24.54
C THR A 549 -12.90 12.68 24.74
N LYS A 550 -13.15 13.24 25.93
CA LYS A 550 -12.84 14.65 26.27
C LYS A 550 -13.40 15.64 25.23
N GLY A 551 -14.59 15.34 24.72
CA GLY A 551 -15.27 16.13 23.70
C GLY A 551 -14.79 15.92 22.26
N LYS A 552 -13.77 15.14 22.00
CA LYS A 552 -13.36 14.78 20.63
C LYS A 552 -14.14 13.56 20.17
N ALA A 553 -14.86 13.69 19.06
CA ALA A 553 -15.61 12.59 18.45
C ALA A 553 -14.75 11.91 17.37
N ALA A 554 -14.57 10.60 17.49
CA ALA A 554 -13.82 9.75 16.57
C ALA A 554 -14.74 8.74 15.91
N LEU A 555 -14.85 8.78 14.58
CA LEU A 555 -15.69 7.85 13.81
C LEU A 555 -15.14 6.43 13.93
N THR A 556 -15.98 5.51 14.39
CA THR A 556 -15.61 4.14 14.75
C THR A 556 -16.57 3.15 14.09
N LYS A 557 -16.04 2.10 13.52
CA LYS A 557 -16.80 0.91 13.07
C LYS A 557 -16.95 -0.02 14.26
N TRP A 558 -18.20 -0.35 14.61
CA TRP A 558 -18.52 -1.14 15.78
C TRP A 558 -18.21 -2.63 15.61
N ILE A 559 -18.01 -3.29 16.72
CA ILE A 559 -18.07 -4.75 16.77
C ILE A 559 -19.49 -5.21 16.41
N THR A 560 -19.59 -6.16 15.48
CA THR A 560 -20.87 -6.69 14.98
C THR A 560 -20.89 -8.21 14.87
N GLU A 561 -19.79 -8.88 15.22
CA GLU A 561 -19.69 -10.33 15.21
C GLU A 561 -19.36 -10.88 16.61
N GLU A 562 -19.88 -12.07 16.87
CA GLU A 562 -19.75 -12.82 18.12
C GLU A 562 -18.39 -13.52 18.29
#